data_5824972f91f8a572279489a4ecffc719
#
_entry.id   5824972f91f8a572279489a4ecffc719
#
_cell.length_a   1.000
_cell.length_b   1.000
_cell.length_c   1.000
_cell.angle_alpha   90.00
_cell.angle_beta   90.00
_cell.angle_gamma   90.00
#
_symmetry.space_group_name_H-M   'P 1'
#
loop_
_entity.id
_entity.type
_entity.pdbx_description
1 polymer ?
#
loop_
_entity_poly.entity_id
_entity_poly.type
_entity_poly.pdbx_seq_one_letter_code
_entity_poly.pdbx_strand_id
1 'polypeptide(L)'
;PWQVPVSDVGVTKSTFNSITGEAMAIGEKAPIAITNAAASARMSVAEAITNIAASAINNINLIKLSANWMAASGANDRDYELFEAVKTVGMELCPKLGISIPVGKDSMSMQTSWNENDLKTVTSPLSLIVSAFSETYDVNKTLTPQLNLKKTSSLILIDLGNKKNRMGGSCFNSVNNISGGVVPDLDDPSLIKNFFDGIQNLNKKNKILAYHDRSDGGIITTILEMAFAGHCGVDLNLKVEDELFNFLFNEELGAVIQILDDDVIEILKYFNDELCLTAQVIGTPNNNQSIKIYNESNLIVESSRGKLQQDWAETSYKIQSIRDNPKTAKEEFDLILVDSYEGIQPKINFDIPKSVNIKKTKPKIAILREQGINGQSEMAAAFNYAGFNAFDVHM
;
A
#
# COMPACT_ATOMS: atom_id res chain seq x y z
N PRO A 1 -3.39 2.29 21.26
CA PRO A 1 -2.86 1.85 19.96
C PRO A 1 -1.65 2.68 19.57
N TRP A 2 -0.63 2.07 18.98
CA TRP A 2 0.47 2.74 18.33
C TRP A 2 0.12 3.06 16.89
N GLN A 3 0.89 3.93 16.26
CA GLN A 3 0.77 4.21 14.84
C GLN A 3 1.21 2.99 14.02
N VAL A 4 0.35 2.53 13.12
CA VAL A 4 0.73 1.55 12.11
C VAL A 4 1.45 2.31 10.99
N PRO A 5 2.71 1.97 10.68
CA PRO A 5 3.52 2.80 9.78
C PRO A 5 2.94 2.90 8.38
N VAL A 6 2.44 1.81 7.82
CA VAL A 6 1.96 1.71 6.45
C VAL A 6 0.73 0.83 6.37
N SER A 7 -0.11 1.11 5.39
CA SER A 7 -1.25 0.30 4.98
C SER A 7 -1.41 0.43 3.49
N ASP A 8 -1.65 -0.69 2.80
CA ASP A 8 -1.72 -0.72 1.34
C ASP A 8 -2.96 -0.01 0.79
N VAL A 9 -4.03 0.06 1.60
CA VAL A 9 -5.32 0.57 1.18
C VAL A 9 -5.97 1.47 2.24
N GLY A 10 -6.56 2.57 1.82
CA GLY A 10 -7.48 3.38 2.62
C GLY A 10 -8.92 2.90 2.42
N VAL A 11 -9.64 2.66 3.51
CA VAL A 11 -11.03 2.18 3.45
C VAL A 11 -11.94 3.04 4.32
N THR A 12 -13.05 3.49 3.74
CA THR A 12 -14.10 4.25 4.44
C THR A 12 -15.43 3.51 4.39
N LYS A 13 -16.22 3.64 5.45
CA LYS A 13 -17.58 3.07 5.50
C LYS A 13 -18.57 3.95 4.76
N SER A 14 -19.52 3.34 4.05
CA SER A 14 -20.60 4.07 3.40
C SER A 14 -21.52 4.79 4.39
N THR A 15 -21.75 4.20 5.58
CA THR A 15 -22.50 4.79 6.69
C THR A 15 -21.96 4.26 8.02
N PHE A 16 -22.33 4.90 9.13
CA PHE A 16 -21.92 4.43 10.48
C PHE A 16 -22.35 3.00 10.79
N ASN A 17 -23.47 2.56 10.24
CA ASN A 17 -24.07 1.25 10.55
C ASN A 17 -23.90 0.20 9.44
N SER A 18 -23.32 0.57 8.28
CA SER A 18 -23.06 -0.38 7.21
C SER A 18 -21.74 -1.14 7.42
N ILE A 19 -21.63 -2.29 6.79
CA ILE A 19 -20.36 -3.01 6.63
C ILE A 19 -19.74 -2.76 5.24
N THR A 20 -20.51 -2.18 4.32
CA THR A 20 -20.02 -1.78 3.00
C THR A 20 -19.25 -0.47 3.07
N GLY A 21 -18.40 -0.24 2.09
CA GLY A 21 -17.57 0.95 2.03
C GLY A 21 -16.92 1.17 0.68
N GLU A 22 -15.94 2.04 0.67
CA GLU A 22 -15.13 2.38 -0.49
C GLU A 22 -13.65 2.18 -0.15
N ALA A 23 -12.91 1.60 -1.08
CA ALA A 23 -11.48 1.38 -0.98
C ALA A 23 -10.73 2.26 -1.99
N MET A 24 -9.58 2.79 -1.57
CA MET A 24 -8.67 3.56 -2.41
C MET A 24 -7.24 3.15 -2.14
N ALA A 25 -6.47 2.94 -3.21
CA ALA A 25 -5.04 2.66 -3.15
C ALA A 25 -4.29 3.43 -4.23
N ILE A 26 -2.97 3.51 -4.10
CA ILE A 26 -2.10 4.21 -5.05
C ILE A 26 -1.01 3.26 -5.51
N GLY A 27 -0.57 3.42 -6.76
CA GLY A 27 0.61 2.77 -7.31
C GLY A 27 1.41 3.76 -8.15
N GLU A 28 2.73 3.70 -8.04
CA GLU A 28 3.65 4.49 -8.83
C GLU A 28 5.04 3.82 -8.89
N LYS A 29 5.74 3.92 -10.02
CA LYS A 29 7.09 3.38 -10.23
C LYS A 29 7.91 4.29 -11.15
N ALA A 30 7.93 5.59 -10.81
CA ALA A 30 8.60 6.61 -11.61
C ALA A 30 10.11 6.36 -11.84
N PRO A 31 10.91 5.85 -10.89
CA PRO A 31 12.33 5.57 -11.14
C PRO A 31 12.59 4.59 -12.29
N ILE A 32 11.70 3.64 -12.52
CA ILE A 32 11.79 2.68 -13.62
C ILE A 32 11.68 3.38 -14.99
N ALA A 33 10.90 4.46 -15.08
CA ALA A 33 10.64 5.18 -16.33
C ALA A 33 11.93 5.78 -16.96
N ILE A 34 12.97 6.04 -16.15
CA ILE A 34 14.27 6.51 -16.65
C ILE A 34 14.87 5.51 -17.63
N THR A 35 14.64 4.22 -17.42
CA THR A 35 15.15 3.13 -18.26
C THR A 35 14.08 2.57 -19.19
N ASN A 36 12.82 2.43 -18.73
CA ASN A 36 11.72 1.85 -19.51
C ASN A 36 10.37 2.42 -19.06
N ALA A 37 9.88 3.39 -19.82
CA ALA A 37 8.62 4.08 -19.53
C ALA A 37 7.39 3.14 -19.58
N ALA A 38 7.36 2.18 -20.52
CA ALA A 38 6.28 1.21 -20.63
C ALA A 38 6.25 0.24 -19.43
N ALA A 39 7.40 -0.24 -18.98
CA ALA A 39 7.49 -1.06 -17.77
C ALA A 39 7.05 -0.29 -16.53
N SER A 40 7.53 0.95 -16.35
CA SER A 40 7.10 1.83 -15.27
C SER A 40 5.58 1.98 -15.22
N ALA A 41 4.95 2.22 -16.36
CA ALA A 41 3.50 2.39 -16.45
C ALA A 41 2.73 1.10 -16.09
N ARG A 42 3.20 -0.08 -16.56
CA ARG A 42 2.60 -1.37 -16.18
C ARG A 42 2.76 -1.63 -14.68
N MET A 43 3.94 -1.36 -14.14
CA MET A 43 4.24 -1.53 -12.72
C MET A 43 3.37 -0.63 -11.83
N SER A 44 3.18 0.65 -12.21
CA SER A 44 2.32 1.58 -11.46
C SER A 44 0.86 1.11 -11.39
N VAL A 45 0.31 0.60 -12.51
CA VAL A 45 -1.04 0.02 -12.51
C VAL A 45 -1.10 -1.24 -11.65
N ALA A 46 -0.11 -2.11 -11.77
CA ALA A 46 -0.09 -3.37 -11.06
C ALA A 46 0.10 -3.18 -9.54
N GLU A 47 0.92 -2.24 -9.12
CA GLU A 47 1.09 -1.87 -7.71
C GLU A 47 -0.21 -1.30 -7.12
N ALA A 48 -0.93 -0.44 -7.83
CA ALA A 48 -2.25 0.00 -7.38
C ALA A 48 -3.23 -1.18 -7.18
N ILE A 49 -3.08 -2.26 -7.97
CA ILE A 49 -3.90 -3.46 -7.84
C ILE A 49 -3.42 -4.34 -6.68
N THR A 50 -2.10 -4.52 -6.47
CA THR A 50 -1.61 -5.25 -5.28
C THR A 50 -2.04 -4.54 -4.01
N ASN A 51 -1.95 -3.23 -3.96
CA ASN A 51 -2.36 -2.43 -2.82
C ASN A 51 -3.86 -2.53 -2.53
N ILE A 52 -4.72 -2.33 -3.54
CA ILE A 52 -6.18 -2.40 -3.33
C ILE A 52 -6.68 -3.83 -3.04
N ALA A 53 -5.90 -4.86 -3.39
CA ALA A 53 -6.21 -6.25 -3.09
C ALA A 53 -6.31 -6.54 -1.58
N ALA A 54 -5.74 -5.67 -0.73
CA ALA A 54 -5.91 -5.72 0.73
C ALA A 54 -7.36 -5.44 1.19
N SER A 55 -8.22 -4.88 0.32
CA SER A 55 -9.65 -4.67 0.61
C SER A 55 -10.51 -5.83 0.08
N ALA A 56 -11.70 -6.00 0.65
CA ALA A 56 -12.65 -7.04 0.25
C ALA A 56 -13.45 -6.61 -0.99
N ILE A 57 -12.99 -6.99 -2.16
CA ILE A 57 -13.56 -6.64 -3.47
C ILE A 57 -14.00 -7.92 -4.19
N ASN A 58 -15.20 -7.92 -4.78
CA ASN A 58 -15.76 -9.15 -5.38
C ASN A 58 -15.07 -9.55 -6.70
N ASN A 59 -14.63 -8.57 -7.49
CA ASN A 59 -14.06 -8.82 -8.82
C ASN A 59 -13.14 -7.68 -9.23
N ILE A 60 -12.03 -7.99 -9.88
CA ILE A 60 -11.07 -6.99 -10.39
C ILE A 60 -11.73 -5.96 -11.34
N ASN A 61 -12.77 -6.34 -12.09
CA ASN A 61 -13.48 -5.46 -13.02
C ASN A 61 -14.23 -4.30 -12.33
N LEU A 62 -14.45 -4.39 -11.00
CA LEU A 62 -15.04 -3.31 -10.21
C LEU A 62 -14.06 -2.18 -9.95
N ILE A 63 -12.76 -2.44 -10.10
CA ILE A 63 -11.72 -1.44 -9.90
C ILE A 63 -11.80 -0.41 -11.04
N LYS A 64 -11.82 0.87 -10.64
CA LYS A 64 -11.70 2.02 -11.53
C LYS A 64 -10.43 2.76 -11.20
N LEU A 65 -9.70 3.18 -12.21
CA LEU A 65 -8.43 3.86 -12.06
C LEU A 65 -8.56 5.35 -12.41
N SER A 66 -7.80 6.18 -11.70
CA SER A 66 -7.48 7.53 -12.13
C SER A 66 -5.98 7.60 -12.41
N ALA A 67 -5.59 8.09 -13.57
CA ALA A 67 -4.21 8.19 -13.99
C ALA A 67 -3.74 9.65 -14.00
N ASN A 68 -2.65 9.93 -13.29
CA ASN A 68 -1.99 11.24 -13.31
C ASN A 68 -0.66 11.11 -14.04
N TRP A 69 -0.62 11.61 -15.28
CA TRP A 69 0.54 11.61 -16.14
C TRP A 69 1.34 12.91 -15.99
N MET A 70 2.64 12.80 -15.80
CA MET A 70 3.53 13.94 -15.67
C MET A 70 4.72 13.76 -16.60
N ALA A 71 4.90 14.69 -17.54
CA ALA A 71 5.95 14.66 -18.53
C ALA A 71 6.46 16.07 -18.88
N ALA A 72 7.69 16.18 -19.33
CA ALA A 72 8.22 17.40 -19.91
C ALA A 72 8.07 17.31 -21.44
N SER A 73 6.85 17.60 -21.95
CA SER A 73 6.54 17.52 -23.37
C SER A 73 7.44 18.45 -24.19
N GLY A 74 7.90 17.96 -25.33
CA GLY A 74 8.83 18.66 -26.22
C GLY A 74 10.31 18.62 -25.78
N ALA A 75 10.63 17.99 -24.66
CA ALA A 75 11.99 17.85 -24.16
C ALA A 75 12.56 16.44 -24.50
N ASN A 76 13.60 16.37 -25.33
CA ASN A 76 14.24 15.11 -25.73
C ASN A 76 13.22 14.06 -26.22
N ASP A 77 13.34 12.80 -25.77
CA ASP A 77 12.46 11.69 -26.15
C ASP A 77 11.23 11.53 -25.26
N ARG A 78 10.89 12.54 -24.43
CA ARG A 78 9.81 12.46 -23.43
C ARG A 78 8.41 12.23 -24.05
N ASP A 79 8.16 12.77 -25.23
CA ASP A 79 6.90 12.56 -25.95
C ASP A 79 6.74 11.11 -26.41
N TYR A 80 7.84 10.47 -26.85
CA TYR A 80 7.83 9.05 -27.21
C TYR A 80 7.64 8.14 -25.98
N GLU A 81 8.36 8.42 -24.89
CA GLU A 81 8.19 7.70 -23.62
C GLU A 81 6.76 7.76 -23.12
N LEU A 82 6.13 8.95 -23.15
CA LEU A 82 4.73 9.14 -22.79
C LEU A 82 3.80 8.34 -23.70
N PHE A 83 4.01 8.40 -25.02
CA PHE A 83 3.20 7.65 -25.97
C PHE A 83 3.26 6.14 -25.73
N GLU A 84 4.44 5.55 -25.54
CA GLU A 84 4.60 4.12 -25.28
C GLU A 84 3.97 3.72 -23.94
N ALA A 85 4.12 4.54 -22.90
CA ALA A 85 3.51 4.30 -21.60
C ALA A 85 1.97 4.32 -21.67
N VAL A 86 1.38 5.34 -22.31
CA VAL A 86 -0.07 5.47 -22.47
C VAL A 86 -0.63 4.34 -23.33
N LYS A 87 0.02 4.00 -24.44
CA LYS A 87 -0.36 2.88 -25.31
C LYS A 87 -0.37 1.55 -24.54
N THR A 88 0.72 1.27 -23.82
CA THR A 88 0.86 0.04 -23.04
C THR A 88 -0.24 -0.11 -22.00
N VAL A 89 -0.58 0.95 -21.28
CA VAL A 89 -1.64 0.91 -20.26
C VAL A 89 -3.02 0.88 -20.91
N GLY A 90 -3.30 1.82 -21.83
CA GLY A 90 -4.65 2.05 -22.36
C GLY A 90 -5.09 1.04 -23.40
N MET A 91 -4.17 0.55 -24.26
CA MET A 91 -4.50 -0.35 -25.35
C MET A 91 -4.15 -1.81 -25.08
N GLU A 92 -3.27 -2.09 -24.11
CA GLU A 92 -2.78 -3.45 -23.87
C GLU A 92 -3.19 -3.97 -22.49
N LEU A 93 -2.75 -3.30 -21.40
CA LEU A 93 -2.91 -3.81 -20.04
C LEU A 93 -4.35 -3.71 -19.54
N CYS A 94 -4.95 -2.51 -19.53
CA CYS A 94 -6.30 -2.32 -19.00
C CYS A 94 -7.37 -3.15 -19.73
N PRO A 95 -7.36 -3.28 -21.08
CA PRO A 95 -8.27 -4.18 -21.78
C PRO A 95 -8.09 -5.65 -21.38
N LYS A 96 -6.85 -6.14 -21.21
CA LYS A 96 -6.58 -7.53 -20.79
C LYS A 96 -7.07 -7.81 -19.37
N LEU A 97 -6.99 -6.82 -18.48
CA LEU A 97 -7.47 -6.91 -17.10
C LEU A 97 -8.99 -6.69 -16.97
N GLY A 98 -9.64 -6.11 -17.98
CA GLY A 98 -11.06 -5.74 -17.92
C GLY A 98 -11.34 -4.56 -17.00
N ILE A 99 -10.35 -3.68 -16.77
CA ILE A 99 -10.45 -2.46 -15.96
C ILE A 99 -10.40 -1.22 -16.84
N SER A 100 -10.78 -0.06 -16.29
CA SER A 100 -10.82 1.20 -17.04
C SER A 100 -10.22 2.36 -16.26
N ILE A 101 -9.74 3.36 -17.02
CA ILE A 101 -9.29 4.66 -16.52
C ILE A 101 -10.29 5.72 -17.00
N PRO A 102 -11.41 5.90 -16.29
CA PRO A 102 -12.46 6.85 -16.71
C PRO A 102 -12.08 8.32 -16.53
N VAL A 103 -11.08 8.59 -15.70
CA VAL A 103 -10.65 9.93 -15.34
C VAL A 103 -9.14 9.97 -15.14
N GLY A 104 -8.55 11.12 -15.37
CA GLY A 104 -7.13 11.34 -15.16
C GLY A 104 -6.80 12.82 -15.31
N LYS A 105 -5.52 13.13 -15.16
CA LYS A 105 -4.98 14.46 -15.28
C LYS A 105 -3.59 14.38 -15.88
N ASP A 106 -3.24 15.37 -16.71
CA ASP A 106 -1.95 15.48 -17.37
C ASP A 106 -1.21 16.74 -16.91
N SER A 107 0.07 16.62 -16.64
CA SER A 107 0.99 17.71 -16.37
C SER A 107 2.15 17.63 -17.36
N MET A 108 2.08 18.45 -18.43
CA MET A 108 2.99 18.31 -19.58
C MET A 108 4.19 19.27 -19.53
N SER A 109 4.29 20.13 -18.52
CA SER A 109 5.37 21.13 -18.40
C SER A 109 6.32 20.82 -17.23
N MET A 110 6.73 19.57 -17.08
CA MET A 110 7.55 19.11 -15.95
C MET A 110 9.02 19.45 -16.13
N GLN A 111 9.30 20.73 -16.31
CA GLN A 111 10.62 21.29 -16.48
C GLN A 111 10.72 22.64 -15.74
N THR A 112 11.83 22.87 -15.09
CA THR A 112 12.15 24.15 -14.43
C THR A 112 13.45 24.69 -14.96
N SER A 113 13.46 25.99 -15.32
CA SER A 113 14.68 26.69 -15.75
C SER A 113 14.87 27.96 -14.92
N TRP A 114 16.12 28.28 -14.56
CA TRP A 114 16.48 29.48 -13.84
C TRP A 114 17.86 29.98 -14.26
N ASN A 115 18.13 31.26 -14.03
CA ASN A 115 19.44 31.88 -14.29
C ASN A 115 20.24 32.00 -12.99
N GLU A 116 21.44 31.43 -12.98
CA GLU A 116 22.42 31.55 -11.93
C GLU A 116 23.81 31.57 -12.57
N ASN A 117 24.27 32.73 -13.05
CA ASN A 117 25.38 32.93 -13.96
C ASN A 117 25.14 32.38 -15.39
N ASP A 118 24.60 31.17 -15.52
CA ASP A 118 24.18 30.52 -16.76
C ASP A 118 22.73 30.00 -16.62
N LEU A 119 22.07 29.75 -17.75
CA LEU A 119 20.75 29.10 -17.76
C LEU A 119 20.89 27.64 -17.30
N LYS A 120 20.29 27.34 -16.15
CA LYS A 120 20.16 25.98 -15.64
C LYS A 120 18.77 25.45 -15.90
N THR A 121 18.68 24.17 -16.25
CA THR A 121 17.40 23.49 -16.52
C THR A 121 17.41 22.12 -15.88
N VAL A 122 16.31 21.79 -15.18
CA VAL A 122 16.01 20.46 -14.66
C VAL A 122 14.75 19.95 -15.34
N THR A 123 14.84 18.81 -15.96
CA THR A 123 13.73 18.13 -16.65
C THR A 123 13.37 16.88 -15.88
N SER A 124 12.11 16.77 -15.46
CA SER A 124 11.61 15.57 -14.79
C SER A 124 11.54 14.37 -15.75
N PRO A 125 11.85 13.15 -15.31
CA PRO A 125 11.49 11.95 -16.06
C PRO A 125 9.96 11.82 -16.14
N LEU A 126 9.48 10.93 -17.03
CA LEU A 126 8.09 10.55 -17.07
C LEU A 126 7.69 9.94 -15.71
N SER A 127 6.51 10.33 -15.22
CA SER A 127 5.92 9.73 -14.03
C SER A 127 4.45 9.43 -14.28
N LEU A 128 4.00 8.27 -13.81
CA LEU A 128 2.60 7.88 -13.75
C LEU A 128 2.24 7.55 -12.32
N ILE A 129 1.27 8.28 -11.76
CA ILE A 129 0.64 7.93 -10.49
C ILE A 129 -0.77 7.43 -10.78
N VAL A 130 -1.06 6.22 -10.33
CA VAL A 130 -2.36 5.57 -10.50
C VAL A 130 -3.07 5.52 -9.16
N SER A 131 -4.29 6.03 -9.09
CA SER A 131 -5.18 5.80 -7.95
C SER A 131 -6.23 4.77 -8.36
N ALA A 132 -6.34 3.70 -7.58
CA ALA A 132 -7.35 2.66 -7.75
C ALA A 132 -8.50 2.86 -6.76
N PHE A 133 -9.74 2.72 -7.24
CA PHE A 133 -10.96 2.85 -6.45
C PHE A 133 -11.86 1.65 -6.67
N SER A 134 -12.50 1.19 -5.61
CA SER A 134 -13.55 0.17 -5.70
C SER A 134 -14.50 0.24 -4.51
N GLU A 135 -15.72 -0.23 -4.69
CA GLU A 135 -16.56 -0.59 -3.57
C GLU A 135 -15.97 -1.79 -2.82
N THR A 136 -16.10 -1.81 -1.49
CA THR A 136 -15.81 -2.98 -0.65
C THR A 136 -17.09 -3.52 -0.03
N TYR A 137 -17.28 -4.84 -0.13
CA TYR A 137 -18.48 -5.49 0.39
C TYR A 137 -18.47 -5.68 1.92
N ASP A 138 -17.29 -5.66 2.55
CA ASP A 138 -17.12 -5.77 3.98
C ASP A 138 -15.82 -5.08 4.44
N VAL A 139 -15.96 -3.90 5.04
CA VAL A 139 -14.81 -3.11 5.54
C VAL A 139 -14.07 -3.82 6.68
N ASN A 140 -14.71 -4.75 7.40
CA ASN A 140 -14.07 -5.49 8.49
C ASN A 140 -13.10 -6.57 7.97
N LYS A 141 -13.14 -6.86 6.67
CA LYS A 141 -12.22 -7.79 5.98
C LYS A 141 -11.03 -7.08 5.34
N THR A 142 -10.83 -5.80 5.63
CA THR A 142 -9.61 -5.09 5.20
C THR A 142 -8.40 -5.72 5.85
N LEU A 143 -7.47 -6.18 5.03
CA LEU A 143 -6.19 -6.74 5.45
C LEU A 143 -5.23 -5.59 5.79
N THR A 144 -4.33 -5.82 6.73
CA THR A 144 -3.34 -4.85 7.19
C THR A 144 -1.97 -5.51 7.30
N PRO A 145 -0.87 -4.74 7.30
CA PRO A 145 0.47 -5.29 7.50
C PRO A 145 0.72 -5.80 8.93
N GLN A 146 -0.18 -5.57 9.88
CA GLN A 146 -0.02 -5.90 11.27
C GLN A 146 0.07 -7.41 11.51
N LEU A 147 1.24 -7.92 11.84
CA LEU A 147 1.47 -9.33 12.17
C LEU A 147 0.74 -9.75 13.43
N ASN A 148 0.19 -10.96 13.41
CA ASN A 148 -0.58 -11.55 14.49
C ASN A 148 0.20 -12.67 15.17
N LEU A 149 0.49 -12.53 16.48
CA LEU A 149 1.25 -13.50 17.28
C LEU A 149 0.39 -14.48 18.07
N LYS A 150 -0.95 -14.39 17.98
CA LYS A 150 -1.84 -15.22 18.80
C LYS A 150 -1.86 -16.69 18.42
N LYS A 151 -1.36 -17.03 17.24
CA LYS A 151 -1.32 -18.40 16.70
C LYS A 151 0.00 -18.65 15.98
N THR A 152 0.40 -19.90 15.91
CA THR A 152 1.53 -20.32 15.07
C THR A 152 1.20 -20.07 13.60
N SER A 153 2.13 -19.41 12.93
CA SER A 153 1.87 -18.90 11.59
C SER A 153 3.16 -18.68 10.82
N SER A 154 3.06 -18.77 9.52
CA SER A 154 4.13 -18.58 8.56
C SER A 154 3.90 -17.38 7.66
N LEU A 155 5.00 -16.80 7.18
CA LEU A 155 5.02 -15.75 6.18
C LEU A 155 5.28 -16.38 4.81
N ILE A 156 4.40 -16.10 3.86
CA ILE A 156 4.51 -16.53 2.46
C ILE A 156 4.74 -15.33 1.58
N LEU A 157 5.82 -15.35 0.80
CA LEU A 157 6.02 -14.45 -0.33
C LEU A 157 5.29 -15.01 -1.54
N ILE A 158 4.44 -14.19 -2.17
CA ILE A 158 3.87 -14.43 -3.49
C ILE A 158 4.61 -13.52 -4.45
N ASP A 159 5.43 -14.10 -5.32
CA ASP A 159 6.32 -13.39 -6.23
C ASP A 159 5.76 -13.39 -7.65
N LEU A 160 5.44 -12.20 -8.18
CA LEU A 160 4.97 -12.01 -9.55
C LEU A 160 6.11 -11.75 -10.54
N GLY A 161 7.33 -11.54 -10.05
CA GLY A 161 8.54 -11.39 -10.85
C GLY A 161 9.12 -12.71 -11.34
N ASN A 162 8.54 -13.86 -10.96
CA ASN A 162 9.01 -15.20 -11.33
C ASN A 162 10.51 -15.40 -11.06
N LYS A 163 10.97 -14.98 -9.89
CA LYS A 163 12.37 -15.07 -9.41
C LYS A 163 13.39 -14.33 -10.28
N LYS A 164 12.97 -13.36 -11.08
CA LYS A 164 13.90 -12.58 -11.92
C LYS A 164 14.77 -11.64 -11.09
N ASN A 165 14.30 -11.18 -9.94
CA ASN A 165 15.03 -10.34 -8.99
C ASN A 165 15.71 -9.13 -9.65
N ARG A 166 15.00 -8.45 -10.57
CA ARG A 166 15.52 -7.30 -11.32
C ARG A 166 15.69 -6.08 -10.42
N MET A 167 16.85 -5.45 -10.47
CA MET A 167 17.25 -4.35 -9.57
C MET A 167 17.17 -2.96 -10.19
N GLY A 168 16.95 -2.85 -11.51
CA GLY A 168 16.94 -1.55 -12.20
C GLY A 168 15.84 -0.63 -11.66
N GLY A 169 16.21 0.61 -11.31
CA GLY A 169 15.28 1.62 -10.77
C GLY A 169 14.89 1.42 -9.30
N SER A 170 15.49 0.46 -8.58
CA SER A 170 15.20 0.23 -7.16
C SER A 170 15.75 1.33 -6.25
N CYS A 171 15.16 1.48 -5.07
CA CYS A 171 15.66 2.35 -4.00
C CYS A 171 17.09 1.96 -3.59
N PHE A 172 17.39 0.65 -3.55
CA PHE A 172 18.76 0.19 -3.28
C PHE A 172 19.77 0.75 -4.29
N ASN A 173 19.46 0.67 -5.58
CA ASN A 173 20.31 1.24 -6.62
C ASN A 173 20.42 2.76 -6.49
N SER A 174 19.33 3.44 -6.21
CA SER A 174 19.29 4.90 -6.01
C SER A 174 20.22 5.37 -4.90
N VAL A 175 20.14 4.77 -3.71
CA VAL A 175 20.98 5.18 -2.56
C VAL A 175 22.45 4.82 -2.73
N ASN A 176 22.76 3.85 -3.59
CA ASN A 176 24.14 3.47 -3.93
C ASN A 176 24.65 4.16 -5.21
N ASN A 177 23.90 5.09 -5.79
CA ASN A 177 24.24 5.78 -7.05
C ASN A 177 24.51 4.82 -8.22
N ILE A 178 23.79 3.70 -8.28
CA ILE A 178 23.84 2.72 -9.37
C ILE A 178 22.74 3.09 -10.38
N SER A 179 23.12 3.37 -11.60
CA SER A 179 22.18 3.70 -12.69
C SER A 179 22.06 2.56 -13.70
N GLY A 180 20.86 2.42 -14.31
CA GLY A 180 20.61 1.40 -15.33
C GLY A 180 20.28 0.03 -14.75
N GLY A 181 20.56 -1.02 -15.51
CA GLY A 181 20.19 -2.40 -15.17
C GLY A 181 18.82 -2.81 -15.71
N VAL A 182 18.52 -4.09 -15.60
CA VAL A 182 17.20 -4.64 -15.99
C VAL A 182 16.18 -4.23 -14.95
N VAL A 183 15.09 -3.59 -15.40
CA VAL A 183 14.03 -3.10 -14.52
C VAL A 183 12.94 -4.16 -14.30
N PRO A 184 12.26 -4.16 -13.13
CA PRO A 184 11.05 -4.91 -12.92
C PRO A 184 9.96 -4.57 -13.94
N ASP A 185 9.10 -5.53 -14.27
CA ASP A 185 7.98 -5.36 -15.20
C ASP A 185 6.88 -6.38 -14.91
N LEU A 186 5.64 -6.03 -15.21
CA LEU A 186 4.54 -6.99 -15.29
C LEU A 186 4.62 -7.72 -16.64
N ASP A 187 5.38 -8.80 -16.70
CA ASP A 187 5.66 -9.54 -17.94
C ASP A 187 4.39 -10.21 -18.53
N ASP A 188 3.47 -10.64 -17.67
CA ASP A 188 2.19 -11.23 -18.07
C ASP A 188 1.03 -10.68 -17.20
N PRO A 189 0.07 -9.99 -17.82
CA PRO A 189 -1.11 -9.49 -17.12
C PRO A 189 -1.97 -10.56 -16.41
N SER A 190 -1.87 -11.83 -16.80
CA SER A 190 -2.58 -12.91 -16.12
C SER A 190 -2.10 -13.12 -14.69
N LEU A 191 -0.82 -12.85 -14.41
CA LEU A 191 -0.25 -12.99 -13.07
C LEU A 191 -0.93 -12.09 -12.04
N ILE A 192 -1.13 -10.80 -12.37
CA ILE A 192 -1.80 -9.87 -11.44
C ILE A 192 -3.28 -10.20 -11.25
N LYS A 193 -3.95 -10.72 -12.29
CA LYS A 193 -5.33 -11.18 -12.19
C LYS A 193 -5.45 -12.41 -11.29
N ASN A 194 -4.62 -13.43 -11.52
CA ASN A 194 -4.58 -14.63 -10.69
C ASN A 194 -4.22 -14.32 -9.24
N PHE A 195 -3.29 -13.39 -9.04
CA PHE A 195 -2.92 -12.89 -7.72
C PHE A 195 -4.12 -12.25 -7.02
N PHE A 196 -4.79 -11.29 -7.68
CA PHE A 196 -5.96 -10.61 -7.12
C PHE A 196 -7.06 -11.62 -6.73
N ASP A 197 -7.41 -12.51 -7.64
CA ASP A 197 -8.43 -13.54 -7.41
C ASP A 197 -8.02 -14.48 -6.25
N GLY A 198 -6.73 -14.83 -6.16
CA GLY A 198 -6.17 -15.64 -5.08
C GLY A 198 -6.31 -14.98 -3.72
N ILE A 199 -5.89 -13.71 -3.61
CA ILE A 199 -6.00 -12.93 -2.37
C ILE A 199 -7.46 -12.77 -1.96
N GLN A 200 -8.37 -12.41 -2.89
CA GLN A 200 -9.78 -12.24 -2.57
C GLN A 200 -10.43 -13.56 -2.10
N ASN A 201 -10.10 -14.68 -2.72
CA ASN A 201 -10.60 -16.01 -2.31
C ASN A 201 -10.15 -16.37 -0.89
N LEU A 202 -8.88 -16.18 -0.56
CA LEU A 202 -8.34 -16.46 0.78
C LEU A 202 -8.90 -15.47 1.82
N ASN A 203 -9.03 -14.19 1.49
CA ASN A 203 -9.62 -13.18 2.37
C ASN A 203 -11.09 -13.50 2.67
N LYS A 204 -11.86 -13.89 1.65
CA LYS A 204 -13.26 -14.33 1.82
C LYS A 204 -13.39 -15.50 2.80
N LYS A 205 -12.42 -16.44 2.77
CA LYS A 205 -12.33 -17.61 3.66
C LYS A 205 -11.70 -17.30 5.02
N ASN A 206 -11.27 -16.04 5.28
CA ASN A 206 -10.55 -15.59 6.49
C ASN A 206 -9.25 -16.38 6.74
N LYS A 207 -8.53 -16.72 5.67
CA LYS A 207 -7.27 -17.48 5.74
C LYS A 207 -6.04 -16.58 5.89
N ILE A 208 -6.14 -15.29 5.57
CA ILE A 208 -5.04 -14.34 5.67
C ILE A 208 -5.12 -13.61 7.02
N LEU A 209 -4.03 -13.61 7.77
CA LEU A 209 -3.91 -12.94 9.07
C LEU A 209 -3.30 -11.54 8.96
N ALA A 210 -2.36 -11.34 8.03
CA ALA A 210 -1.77 -10.06 7.68
C ALA A 210 -1.36 -10.06 6.20
N TYR A 211 -1.28 -8.88 5.61
CA TYR A 211 -0.96 -8.67 4.20
C TYR A 211 -0.16 -7.39 4.04
N HIS A 212 0.88 -7.42 3.21
CA HIS A 212 1.59 -6.23 2.76
C HIS A 212 2.17 -6.47 1.36
N ASP A 213 2.09 -5.48 0.47
CA ASP A 213 2.68 -5.59 -0.86
C ASP A 213 4.22 -5.57 -0.79
N ARG A 214 4.88 -6.08 -1.82
CA ARG A 214 6.31 -5.86 -2.04
C ARG A 214 6.48 -4.70 -2.99
N SER A 215 7.00 -3.60 -2.47
CA SER A 215 7.19 -2.35 -3.20
C SER A 215 8.59 -1.78 -2.95
N ASP A 216 8.69 -0.48 -2.70
CA ASP A 216 9.95 0.24 -2.53
C ASP A 216 10.83 -0.35 -1.42
N GLY A 217 12.10 -0.56 -1.74
CA GLY A 217 13.06 -1.20 -0.84
C GLY A 217 13.00 -2.74 -0.82
N GLY A 218 12.06 -3.34 -1.56
CA GLY A 218 11.97 -4.79 -1.74
C GLY A 218 11.43 -5.55 -0.52
N ILE A 219 11.60 -6.88 -0.54
CA ILE A 219 11.03 -7.76 0.49
C ILE A 219 11.54 -7.46 1.90
N ILE A 220 12.76 -6.97 2.05
CA ILE A 220 13.30 -6.62 3.37
C ILE A 220 12.48 -5.50 4.01
N THR A 221 12.14 -4.45 3.24
CA THR A 221 11.31 -3.35 3.71
C THR A 221 9.90 -3.83 4.02
N THR A 222 9.28 -4.61 3.15
CA THR A 222 7.95 -5.23 3.39
C THR A 222 7.90 -5.95 4.73
N ILE A 223 8.87 -6.81 5.02
CA ILE A 223 8.92 -7.58 6.26
C ILE A 223 9.16 -6.69 7.49
N LEU A 224 10.05 -5.70 7.38
CA LEU A 224 10.31 -4.77 8.47
C LEU A 224 9.07 -3.95 8.80
N GLU A 225 8.36 -3.43 7.82
CA GLU A 225 7.13 -2.68 8.00
C GLU A 225 6.00 -3.53 8.61
N MET A 226 5.88 -4.80 8.20
CA MET A 226 4.96 -5.76 8.86
C MET A 226 5.34 -5.99 10.33
N ALA A 227 6.64 -6.09 10.63
CA ALA A 227 7.13 -6.24 12.00
C ALA A 227 6.88 -4.97 12.85
N PHE A 228 7.07 -3.77 12.26
CA PHE A 228 6.77 -2.50 12.92
C PHE A 228 5.27 -2.37 13.20
N ALA A 229 4.42 -2.68 12.23
CA ALA A 229 2.96 -2.68 12.37
C ALA A 229 2.49 -3.68 13.44
N GLY A 230 3.07 -4.87 13.47
CA GLY A 230 2.77 -5.92 14.45
C GLY A 230 3.40 -5.70 15.81
N HIS A 231 4.36 -4.75 15.95
CA HIS A 231 5.17 -4.52 17.13
C HIS A 231 5.83 -5.82 17.63
N CYS A 232 6.43 -6.56 16.70
CA CYS A 232 7.01 -7.89 16.93
C CYS A 232 8.29 -8.10 16.13
N GLY A 233 8.98 -9.20 16.39
CA GLY A 233 10.12 -9.62 15.59
C GLY A 233 9.73 -10.58 14.46
N VAL A 234 10.71 -10.89 13.60
CA VAL A 234 10.56 -11.85 12.50
C VAL A 234 11.88 -12.64 12.33
N ASP A 235 11.75 -13.94 12.13
CA ASP A 235 12.83 -14.82 11.72
C ASP A 235 12.61 -15.22 10.26
N LEU A 236 13.44 -14.69 9.34
CA LEU A 236 13.45 -15.10 7.94
C LEU A 236 14.37 -16.30 7.76
N ASN A 237 13.91 -17.32 7.04
CA ASN A 237 14.64 -18.54 6.72
C ASN A 237 14.66 -18.73 5.21
N LEU A 238 15.63 -18.10 4.57
CA LEU A 238 15.74 -18.06 3.12
C LEU A 238 16.57 -19.24 2.60
N LYS A 239 16.33 -19.59 1.33
CA LYS A 239 17.12 -20.58 0.57
C LYS A 239 17.43 -19.98 -0.79
N VAL A 240 18.36 -19.03 -0.78
CA VAL A 240 18.78 -18.28 -1.98
C VAL A 240 20.22 -18.69 -2.27
N GLU A 241 20.42 -19.40 -3.39
CA GLU A 241 21.74 -19.92 -3.77
C GLU A 241 22.69 -18.81 -4.21
N ASP A 242 22.20 -17.91 -5.06
CA ASP A 242 22.96 -16.79 -5.61
C ASP A 242 22.22 -15.46 -5.42
N GLU A 243 22.96 -14.35 -5.39
CA GLU A 243 22.43 -12.98 -5.41
C GLU A 243 21.40 -12.67 -4.29
N LEU A 244 21.74 -13.02 -3.03
CA LEU A 244 20.90 -12.75 -1.87
C LEU A 244 20.45 -11.27 -1.79
N PHE A 245 21.34 -10.32 -2.15
CA PHE A 245 20.98 -8.89 -2.19
C PHE A 245 19.89 -8.60 -3.19
N ASN A 246 19.96 -9.19 -4.39
CA ASN A 246 18.92 -9.00 -5.40
C ASN A 246 17.58 -9.57 -4.90
N PHE A 247 17.59 -10.72 -4.23
CA PHE A 247 16.37 -11.27 -3.63
C PHE A 247 15.77 -10.35 -2.56
N LEU A 248 16.60 -9.77 -1.70
CA LEU A 248 16.14 -8.93 -0.58
C LEU A 248 15.67 -7.54 -1.02
N PHE A 249 16.29 -6.94 -2.03
CA PHE A 249 16.13 -5.54 -2.39
C PHE A 249 15.49 -5.29 -3.77
N ASN A 250 15.13 -6.36 -4.52
CA ASN A 250 14.36 -6.15 -5.75
C ASN A 250 12.95 -5.67 -5.44
N GLU A 251 12.43 -4.83 -6.33
CA GLU A 251 11.10 -4.25 -6.26
C GLU A 251 10.16 -4.86 -7.31
N GLU A 252 10.31 -6.17 -7.56
CA GLU A 252 9.35 -6.91 -8.35
C GLU A 252 7.98 -6.90 -7.70
N LEU A 253 6.90 -6.99 -8.48
CA LEU A 253 5.55 -7.10 -7.93
C LEU A 253 5.38 -8.35 -7.07
N GLY A 254 4.57 -8.23 -6.04
CA GLY A 254 4.26 -9.34 -5.15
C GLY A 254 3.69 -8.86 -3.82
N ALA A 255 3.49 -9.79 -2.91
CA ALA A 255 3.07 -9.48 -1.55
C ALA A 255 3.55 -10.54 -0.57
N VAL A 256 3.61 -10.15 0.71
CA VAL A 256 3.79 -11.09 1.82
C VAL A 256 2.46 -11.25 2.54
N ILE A 257 2.05 -12.49 2.75
CA ILE A 257 0.89 -12.83 3.56
C ILE A 257 1.30 -13.64 4.78
N GLN A 258 0.64 -13.39 5.90
CA GLN A 258 0.72 -14.24 7.09
C GLN A 258 -0.47 -15.20 7.10
N ILE A 259 -0.20 -16.48 7.28
CA ILE A 259 -1.22 -17.54 7.35
C ILE A 259 -0.95 -18.50 8.50
N LEU A 260 -1.96 -19.28 8.92
CA LEU A 260 -1.77 -20.34 9.91
C LEU A 260 -0.88 -21.47 9.35
N ASP A 261 -0.05 -22.07 10.20
CA ASP A 261 0.83 -23.16 9.80
C ASP A 261 0.07 -24.36 9.24
N ASP A 262 -1.13 -24.64 9.76
CA ASP A 262 -2.00 -25.72 9.29
C ASP A 262 -2.48 -25.52 7.84
N ASP A 263 -2.51 -24.30 7.34
CA ASP A 263 -2.98 -23.94 5.99
C ASP A 263 -1.86 -23.84 4.96
N VAL A 264 -0.57 -23.88 5.38
CA VAL A 264 0.60 -23.63 4.50
C VAL A 264 0.61 -24.51 3.25
N ILE A 265 0.45 -25.81 3.43
CA ILE A 265 0.55 -26.79 2.31
C ILE A 265 -0.56 -26.54 1.29
N GLU A 266 -1.81 -26.34 1.75
CA GLU A 266 -2.96 -26.06 0.90
C GLU A 266 -2.76 -24.76 0.12
N ILE A 267 -2.31 -23.70 0.80
CA ILE A 267 -2.15 -22.37 0.19
C ILE A 267 -0.98 -22.32 -0.79
N LEU A 268 0.15 -22.96 -0.48
CA LEU A 268 1.26 -23.08 -1.43
C LEU A 268 0.84 -23.82 -2.69
N LYS A 269 0.12 -24.95 -2.55
CA LYS A 269 -0.42 -25.69 -3.70
C LYS A 269 -1.39 -24.83 -4.51
N TYR A 270 -2.28 -24.10 -3.85
CA TYR A 270 -3.24 -23.23 -4.51
C TYR A 270 -2.55 -22.15 -5.36
N PHE A 271 -1.55 -21.44 -4.81
CA PHE A 271 -0.83 -20.42 -5.58
C PHE A 271 0.05 -21.02 -6.68
N ASN A 272 0.85 -22.04 -6.37
CA ASN A 272 1.84 -22.57 -7.31
C ASN A 272 1.19 -23.42 -8.42
N ASP A 273 0.28 -24.33 -8.07
CA ASP A 273 -0.24 -25.32 -9.01
C ASP A 273 -1.52 -24.86 -9.71
N GLU A 274 -2.46 -24.21 -8.96
CA GLU A 274 -3.76 -23.84 -9.53
C GLU A 274 -3.74 -22.44 -10.16
N LEU A 275 -3.05 -21.47 -9.52
CA LEU A 275 -2.96 -20.10 -10.02
C LEU A 275 -1.69 -19.83 -10.84
N CYS A 276 -0.77 -20.79 -10.93
CA CYS A 276 0.50 -20.68 -11.66
C CYS A 276 1.32 -19.45 -11.23
N LEU A 277 1.31 -19.13 -9.93
CA LEU A 277 2.12 -18.07 -9.31
C LEU A 277 3.30 -18.68 -8.55
N THR A 278 4.33 -17.92 -8.32
CA THR A 278 5.46 -18.35 -7.48
C THR A 278 5.19 -17.97 -6.03
N ALA A 279 4.97 -18.96 -5.16
CA ALA A 279 4.77 -18.75 -3.73
C ALA A 279 5.70 -19.63 -2.90
N GLN A 280 6.27 -19.07 -1.82
CA GLN A 280 7.18 -19.78 -0.93
C GLN A 280 7.10 -19.28 0.51
N VAL A 281 7.31 -20.17 1.48
CA VAL A 281 7.50 -19.77 2.88
C VAL A 281 8.86 -19.08 3.01
N ILE A 282 8.88 -17.93 3.68
CA ILE A 282 10.10 -17.13 3.87
C ILE A 282 10.48 -16.95 5.34
N GLY A 283 9.58 -17.22 6.28
CA GLY A 283 9.86 -17.04 7.71
C GLY A 283 8.64 -17.11 8.60
N THR A 284 8.84 -16.69 9.85
CA THR A 284 7.80 -16.70 10.89
C THR A 284 7.94 -15.45 11.78
N PRO A 285 6.82 -14.88 12.27
CA PRO A 285 6.89 -13.82 13.28
C PRO A 285 7.32 -14.40 14.66
N ASN A 286 7.97 -13.57 15.48
CA ASN A 286 8.38 -13.93 16.84
C ASN A 286 7.98 -12.83 17.84
N ASN A 287 7.96 -13.16 19.12
CA ASN A 287 7.57 -12.26 20.22
C ASN A 287 8.74 -11.63 20.98
N ASN A 288 9.98 -11.88 20.56
CA ASN A 288 11.18 -11.41 21.24
C ASN A 288 11.78 -10.12 20.65
N GLN A 289 11.03 -9.44 19.77
CA GLN A 289 11.41 -8.16 19.15
C GLN A 289 12.71 -8.24 18.32
N SER A 290 13.18 -9.44 17.98
CA SER A 290 14.37 -9.61 17.13
C SER A 290 14.00 -9.79 15.67
N ILE A 291 14.83 -9.21 14.80
CA ILE A 291 14.79 -9.44 13.35
C ILE A 291 16.02 -10.26 12.99
N LYS A 292 15.80 -11.47 12.51
CA LYS A 292 16.89 -12.36 12.09
C LYS A 292 16.66 -12.81 10.66
N ILE A 293 17.73 -12.76 9.88
CA ILE A 293 17.73 -13.24 8.51
C ILE A 293 18.75 -14.36 8.40
N TYR A 294 18.27 -15.54 8.10
CA TYR A 294 19.09 -16.69 7.78
C TYR A 294 19.03 -16.97 6.30
N ASN A 295 20.17 -17.29 5.69
CA ASN A 295 20.21 -17.92 4.38
C ASN A 295 20.76 -19.33 4.53
N GLU A 296 19.94 -20.33 4.21
CA GLU A 296 20.12 -21.73 4.59
C GLU A 296 20.23 -21.88 6.12
N SER A 297 21.44 -22.11 6.66
CA SER A 297 21.67 -22.18 8.11
C SER A 297 22.55 -21.03 8.63
N ASN A 298 22.97 -20.12 7.76
CA ASN A 298 23.87 -19.02 8.10
C ASN A 298 23.08 -17.79 8.54
N LEU A 299 23.35 -17.29 9.73
CA LEU A 299 22.83 -16.01 10.19
C LEU A 299 23.52 -14.88 9.43
N ILE A 300 22.74 -14.11 8.66
CA ILE A 300 23.21 -12.99 7.82
C ILE A 300 23.02 -11.66 8.54
N VAL A 301 21.84 -11.47 9.16
CA VAL A 301 21.48 -10.24 9.87
C VAL A 301 20.83 -10.59 11.19
N GLU A 302 21.19 -9.86 12.25
CA GLU A 302 20.49 -9.84 13.53
C GLU A 302 20.42 -8.41 14.05
N SER A 303 19.22 -7.96 14.38
CA SER A 303 18.98 -6.64 14.95
C SER A 303 17.70 -6.65 15.79
N SER A 304 17.45 -5.59 16.56
CA SER A 304 16.15 -5.40 17.21
C SER A 304 15.17 -4.68 16.29
N ARG A 305 13.88 -5.02 16.40
CA ARG A 305 12.78 -4.33 15.72
C ARG A 305 12.85 -2.82 15.97
N GLY A 306 13.00 -2.40 17.24
CA GLY A 306 13.03 -0.99 17.62
C GLY A 306 14.17 -0.22 16.96
N LYS A 307 15.39 -0.80 16.87
CA LYS A 307 16.52 -0.14 16.20
C LYS A 307 16.25 0.05 14.69
N LEU A 308 15.81 -0.98 14.00
CA LEU A 308 15.50 -0.90 12.57
C LEU A 308 14.33 0.06 12.30
N GLN A 309 13.35 0.13 13.19
CA GLN A 309 12.24 1.09 13.06
C GLN A 309 12.71 2.53 13.30
N GLN A 310 13.68 2.76 14.21
CA GLN A 310 14.30 4.09 14.32
C GLN A 310 15.07 4.47 13.06
N ASP A 311 15.85 3.55 12.48
CA ASP A 311 16.56 3.80 11.22
C ASP A 311 15.59 4.14 10.10
N TRP A 312 14.46 3.42 9.98
CA TRP A 312 13.37 3.70 9.04
C TRP A 312 12.70 5.07 9.29
N ALA A 313 12.46 5.45 10.53
CA ALA A 313 11.77 6.67 10.92
C ALA A 313 12.69 7.91 11.01
N GLU A 314 14.02 7.76 10.91
CA GLU A 314 14.98 8.82 11.24
C GLU A 314 14.78 10.08 10.38
N THR A 315 14.56 9.93 9.08
CA THR A 315 14.34 11.08 8.18
C THR A 315 13.09 11.86 8.57
N SER A 316 11.98 11.17 8.84
CA SER A 316 10.72 11.78 9.28
C SER A 316 10.89 12.49 10.62
N TYR A 317 11.60 11.87 11.56
CA TYR A 317 11.95 12.50 12.86
C TYR A 317 12.76 13.79 12.68
N LYS A 318 13.80 13.77 11.83
CA LYS A 318 14.61 14.96 11.57
C LYS A 318 13.78 16.10 10.97
N ILE A 319 12.89 15.83 10.02
CA ILE A 319 11.98 16.81 9.45
C ILE A 319 11.00 17.34 10.52
N GLN A 320 10.42 16.46 11.33
CA GLN A 320 9.50 16.80 12.40
C GLN A 320 10.18 17.70 13.45
N SER A 321 11.42 17.41 13.82
CA SER A 321 12.17 18.18 14.80
C SER A 321 12.51 19.62 14.34
N ILE A 322 12.55 19.86 13.01
CA ILE A 322 12.71 21.21 12.44
C ILE A 322 11.39 21.96 12.43
N ARG A 323 10.28 21.28 12.11
CA ARG A 323 8.95 21.87 11.98
C ARG A 323 8.27 22.10 13.32
N ASP A 324 8.36 21.14 14.22
CA ASP A 324 7.61 21.06 15.48
C ASP A 324 8.54 21.35 16.69
N ASN A 325 8.10 21.02 17.90
CA ASN A 325 8.94 21.14 19.09
C ASN A 325 10.00 20.01 19.11
N PRO A 326 11.31 20.32 19.04
CA PRO A 326 12.35 19.30 18.93
C PRO A 326 12.38 18.32 20.12
N LYS A 327 12.00 18.78 21.32
CA LYS A 327 12.00 17.94 22.52
C LYS A 327 10.90 16.88 22.43
N THR A 328 9.68 17.27 22.10
CA THR A 328 8.55 16.31 22.00
C THR A 328 8.72 15.38 20.79
N ALA A 329 9.26 15.87 19.67
CA ALA A 329 9.61 15.03 18.53
C ALA A 329 10.65 13.96 18.92
N LYS A 330 11.64 14.32 19.74
CA LYS A 330 12.62 13.36 20.24
C LYS A 330 12.00 12.35 21.21
N GLU A 331 11.14 12.77 22.12
CA GLU A 331 10.43 11.89 23.05
C GLU A 331 9.59 10.85 22.29
N GLU A 332 8.88 11.26 21.25
CA GLU A 332 8.13 10.35 20.36
C GLU A 332 9.05 9.35 19.65
N PHE A 333 10.15 9.82 19.07
CA PHE A 333 11.12 8.98 18.40
C PHE A 333 11.79 7.95 19.36
N ASP A 334 12.08 8.35 20.60
CA ASP A 334 12.67 7.47 21.61
C ASP A 334 11.68 6.36 22.08
N LEU A 335 10.35 6.61 22.03
CA LEU A 335 9.32 5.62 22.35
C LEU A 335 9.35 4.39 21.43
N ILE A 336 9.91 4.51 20.22
CA ILE A 336 10.09 3.39 19.28
C ILE A 336 10.91 2.25 19.90
N LEU A 337 11.87 2.57 20.78
CA LEU A 337 12.73 1.60 21.46
C LEU A 337 12.06 0.95 22.68
N VAL A 338 10.93 1.43 23.12
CA VAL A 338 10.24 0.94 24.31
C VAL A 338 9.31 -0.21 23.94
N ASP A 339 9.80 -1.43 24.02
CA ASP A 339 9.03 -2.63 23.63
C ASP A 339 7.72 -2.81 24.40
N SER A 340 7.65 -2.31 25.65
CA SER A 340 6.43 -2.34 26.46
C SER A 340 5.44 -1.21 26.18
N TYR A 341 5.76 -0.29 25.24
CA TYR A 341 4.88 0.81 24.91
C TYR A 341 3.67 0.31 24.09
N GLU A 342 2.49 0.39 24.70
CA GLU A 342 1.23 -0.07 24.08
C GLU A 342 0.54 1.01 23.24
N GLY A 343 1.17 2.16 23.03
CA GLY A 343 0.60 3.32 22.34
C GLY A 343 -0.46 4.03 23.19
N ILE A 344 -1.24 4.89 22.54
CA ILE A 344 -2.30 5.66 23.20
C ILE A 344 -3.45 4.73 23.56
N GLN A 345 -3.80 4.68 24.86
CA GLN A 345 -4.91 3.87 25.39
C GLN A 345 -6.08 4.79 25.73
N PRO A 346 -7.10 4.93 24.87
CA PRO A 346 -8.27 5.75 25.18
C PRO A 346 -9.13 5.06 26.22
N LYS A 347 -9.60 5.82 27.21
CA LYS A 347 -10.57 5.37 28.19
C LYS A 347 -11.90 6.09 27.95
N ILE A 348 -12.87 5.40 27.42
CA ILE A 348 -14.22 5.90 27.27
C ILE A 348 -14.96 5.70 28.60
N ASN A 349 -15.46 6.78 29.18
CA ASN A 349 -16.16 6.80 30.46
C ASN A 349 -17.66 7.14 30.33
N PHE A 350 -18.20 7.02 29.13
CA PHE A 350 -19.61 7.22 28.83
C PHE A 350 -20.11 6.16 27.86
N ASP A 351 -21.38 5.86 27.92
CA ASP A 351 -22.07 5.05 26.92
C ASP A 351 -22.57 5.92 25.78
N ILE A 352 -22.44 5.43 24.54
CA ILE A 352 -23.03 6.10 23.38
C ILE A 352 -24.55 6.07 23.56
N PRO A 353 -25.24 7.23 23.74
CA PRO A 353 -26.65 7.24 23.95
C PRO A 353 -27.37 6.58 22.76
N LYS A 354 -28.23 5.61 23.04
CA LYS A 354 -29.17 5.10 22.03
C LYS A 354 -30.00 6.28 21.55
N SER A 355 -30.35 6.33 20.25
CA SER A 355 -31.10 7.44 19.65
C SER A 355 -32.23 7.87 20.55
N VAL A 356 -32.26 9.14 20.91
CA VAL A 356 -33.29 9.68 21.83
C VAL A 356 -34.59 9.80 21.05
N ASN A 357 -35.46 8.86 21.22
CA ASN A 357 -36.83 8.94 20.66
C ASN A 357 -37.64 9.94 21.51
N ILE A 358 -37.41 11.24 21.23
CA ILE A 358 -37.99 12.33 22.08
C ILE A 358 -39.51 12.44 21.95
N LYS A 359 -40.10 12.00 20.83
CA LYS A 359 -41.58 12.03 20.62
C LYS A 359 -42.04 11.04 19.53
N LYS A 360 -43.32 10.67 19.55
CA LYS A 360 -43.97 9.90 18.49
C LYS A 360 -43.95 10.60 17.12
N THR A 361 -43.79 11.92 17.08
CA THR A 361 -43.63 12.73 15.86
C THR A 361 -42.21 13.27 15.80
N LYS A 362 -41.43 12.86 14.79
CA LYS A 362 -40.08 13.42 14.55
C LYS A 362 -40.19 14.89 14.09
N PRO A 363 -39.67 15.87 14.83
CA PRO A 363 -39.62 17.27 14.37
C PRO A 363 -38.88 17.36 13.06
N LYS A 364 -39.34 18.22 12.15
CA LYS A 364 -38.63 18.51 10.89
C LYS A 364 -37.56 19.57 11.13
N ILE A 365 -36.42 19.40 10.47
CA ILE A 365 -35.35 20.37 10.45
C ILE A 365 -34.79 20.55 9.05
N ALA A 366 -34.56 21.79 8.61
CA ALA A 366 -33.89 22.12 7.36
C ALA A 366 -32.39 22.22 7.59
N ILE A 367 -31.61 21.50 6.81
CA ILE A 367 -30.16 21.63 6.73
C ILE A 367 -29.89 22.51 5.54
N LEU A 368 -29.57 23.78 5.80
CA LEU A 368 -29.32 24.76 4.74
C LEU A 368 -27.98 24.49 4.08
N ARG A 369 -27.97 24.49 2.75
CA ARG A 369 -26.82 24.23 1.94
C ARG A 369 -26.66 25.30 0.84
N GLU A 370 -25.46 25.84 0.72
CA GLU A 370 -25.05 26.76 -0.33
C GLU A 370 -23.78 26.24 -1.01
N GLN A 371 -23.32 26.91 -2.08
CA GLN A 371 -22.08 26.53 -2.78
C GLN A 371 -20.88 26.54 -1.81
N GLY A 372 -20.04 25.50 -1.91
CA GLY A 372 -18.86 25.35 -1.08
C GLY A 372 -19.12 24.83 0.34
N ILE A 373 -20.38 24.56 0.73
CA ILE A 373 -20.68 23.90 2.00
C ILE A 373 -20.25 22.45 1.94
N ASN A 374 -19.54 22.04 3.01
CA ASN A 374 -19.14 20.67 3.29
C ASN A 374 -19.69 20.27 4.66
N GLY A 375 -20.10 19.03 4.83
CA GLY A 375 -20.62 18.53 6.11
C GLY A 375 -22.14 18.59 6.27
N GLN A 376 -22.91 18.96 5.24
CA GLN A 376 -24.38 18.94 5.31
C GLN A 376 -24.95 17.53 5.54
N SER A 377 -24.29 16.50 5.00
CA SER A 377 -24.70 15.11 5.21
C SER A 377 -24.47 14.66 6.64
N GLU A 378 -23.34 15.01 7.24
CA GLU A 378 -22.99 14.76 8.62
C GLU A 378 -23.91 15.49 9.58
N MET A 379 -24.27 16.73 9.27
CA MET A 379 -25.26 17.51 10.04
C MET A 379 -26.63 16.85 9.99
N ALA A 380 -27.07 16.43 8.80
CA ALA A 380 -28.34 15.72 8.63
C ALA A 380 -28.32 14.38 9.40
N ALA A 381 -27.21 13.65 9.37
CA ALA A 381 -27.06 12.41 10.12
C ALA A 381 -27.14 12.64 11.63
N ALA A 382 -26.48 13.68 12.17
CA ALA A 382 -26.52 14.03 13.57
C ALA A 382 -27.95 14.38 14.05
N PHE A 383 -28.69 15.17 13.28
CA PHE A 383 -30.09 15.49 13.59
C PHE A 383 -31.01 14.26 13.48
N ASN A 384 -30.83 13.41 12.46
CA ASN A 384 -31.60 12.16 12.34
C ASN A 384 -31.31 11.23 13.54
N TYR A 385 -30.03 11.15 13.96
CA TYR A 385 -29.65 10.36 15.14
C TYR A 385 -30.29 10.92 16.42
N ALA A 386 -30.38 12.24 16.56
CA ALA A 386 -31.05 12.91 17.66
C ALA A 386 -32.59 12.82 17.61
N GLY A 387 -33.18 12.13 16.62
CA GLY A 387 -34.62 11.91 16.51
C GLY A 387 -35.40 12.92 15.70
N PHE A 388 -34.73 13.77 14.94
CA PHE A 388 -35.33 14.70 13.96
C PHE A 388 -35.55 14.02 12.59
N ASN A 389 -36.30 14.66 11.72
CA ASN A 389 -36.41 14.36 10.30
C ASN A 389 -35.73 15.49 9.52
N ALA A 390 -34.49 15.25 9.09
CA ALA A 390 -33.67 16.24 8.42
C ALA A 390 -33.98 16.30 6.93
N PHE A 391 -34.08 17.53 6.40
CA PHE A 391 -34.27 17.83 4.98
C PHE A 391 -33.09 18.66 4.49
N ASP A 392 -32.48 18.24 3.39
CA ASP A 392 -31.46 19.03 2.68
C ASP A 392 -32.19 20.15 1.89
N VAL A 393 -31.81 21.39 2.17
CA VAL A 393 -32.41 22.59 1.55
C VAL A 393 -31.30 23.43 0.92
N HIS A 394 -31.28 23.42 -0.40
CA HIS A 394 -30.37 24.25 -1.19
C HIS A 394 -30.87 25.68 -1.22
N MET A 395 -29.96 26.65 -1.03
CA MET A 395 -30.24 28.09 -1.08
C MET A 395 -30.42 28.55 -2.54
#